data_9ab7480979de3f249d7288d0c89d3b39
#
_entry.id   9ab7480979de3f249d7288d0c89d3b39
#
_cell.length_a   1.000
_cell.length_b   1.000
_cell.length_c   1.000
_cell.angle_alpha   90.00
_cell.angle_beta   90.00
_cell.angle_gamma   90.00
#
_symmetry.space_group_name_H-M   'P 1'
#
loop_
_entity.id
_entity.type
_entity.pdbx_description
1 polymer ?
#
loop_
_entity_poly.entity_id
_entity_poly.type
_entity_poly.pdbx_seq_one_letter_code
_entity_poly.pdbx_strand_id
1 'polypeptide(L)'
;MQRPLQRLEAWLDQDLRRATAAALLALIGLFAVAFFNGLGGLGLMDKTEGLFAEVPHQMLRSGDWITPRWNGAVFFDYPVWGYWMVGLSYRLFGLSPWAARLPAALAASFTVLALFALLLLIAPATERPSRRIGRAGLCATVLTLSPGWVGWSRSSVTDMFLASGISLALLGFALAWCAADRPLLRRCGHGALALFCGIAVLAKGPVGLLLPGLVIISFLLLKRALLPEVLRTPWLPILALFLGITLPWYAAATAANGSQFLGHFLGFSNVERFTSVLYSHPGPPWFYLPWVLILLLPWSLFLPVAISRLGFWRRHAWRGAAGPADLPLLALIWLVLMVAFFSAAATKLPGYILPAVPGGALLVGLLFVPFPTAASGSGSEATPALGAGMRMSGWLNAVLLVLAALAAVLAPRWIGGDPAYPHFAAAIQASPLPWLLATPLALGAAGLGWLLWRRPGRPAALDALWLPNATAFSAVLALVLPVLTPLLDRERQQPIRQLAKLAQQRASSTEPLVVVGYRRYSVVFYSGRPVLFASSPQEVLAGLPQRSGSVLLLGADHELLEFGIGPGDASLLGRRDAHALLRLPITRLAELHRP
;
A
#
# COMPACT_ATOMS: atom_id res chain seq x y z
N MET A 1 -15.88 25.95 20.33
CA MET A 1 -15.87 24.60 19.80
C MET A 1 -16.92 23.64 20.41
N GLN A 2 -17.32 23.72 21.69
CA GLN A 2 -18.33 22.79 22.25
C GLN A 2 -19.71 22.91 21.59
N ARG A 3 -20.21 24.15 21.37
CA ARG A 3 -21.52 24.37 20.71
C ARG A 3 -21.65 23.79 19.28
N PRO A 4 -20.65 23.94 18.36
CA PRO A 4 -20.75 23.34 17.03
C PRO A 4 -20.65 21.81 17.05
N LEU A 5 -19.81 21.20 17.91
CA LEU A 5 -19.74 19.76 18.07
C LEU A 5 -21.03 19.17 18.64
N GLN A 6 -21.61 19.78 19.66
CA GLN A 6 -22.90 19.38 20.21
C GLN A 6 -24.05 19.49 19.20
N ARG A 7 -24.02 20.52 18.34
CA ARG A 7 -24.99 20.64 17.23
C ARG A 7 -24.81 19.55 16.20
N LEU A 8 -23.56 19.19 15.86
CA LEU A 8 -23.27 18.11 14.94
C LEU A 8 -23.71 16.76 15.52
N GLU A 9 -23.40 16.48 16.77
CA GLU A 9 -23.85 15.26 17.46
C GLU A 9 -25.38 15.17 17.48
N ALA A 10 -26.06 16.25 17.87
CA ALA A 10 -27.52 16.31 17.88
C ALA A 10 -28.12 16.10 16.48
N TRP A 11 -27.47 16.61 15.43
CA TRP A 11 -27.91 16.40 14.04
C TRP A 11 -27.67 14.93 13.62
N LEU A 12 -26.53 14.34 13.96
CA LEU A 12 -26.21 12.94 13.67
C LEU A 12 -27.17 11.98 14.39
N ASP A 13 -27.64 12.36 15.58
CA ASP A 13 -28.58 11.54 16.39
C ASP A 13 -30.02 11.57 15.87
N GLN A 14 -30.39 12.51 14.98
CA GLN A 14 -31.75 12.61 14.46
C GLN A 14 -32.11 11.48 13.48
N ASP A 15 -31.19 11.12 12.58
CA ASP A 15 -31.44 10.12 11.55
C ASP A 15 -30.12 9.41 11.17
N LEU A 16 -30.02 8.12 11.53
CA LEU A 16 -28.88 7.29 11.21
C LEU A 16 -28.61 7.19 9.70
N ARG A 17 -29.66 7.15 8.86
CA ARG A 17 -29.47 7.03 7.41
C ARG A 17 -28.84 8.28 6.82
N ARG A 18 -29.35 9.46 7.20
CA ARG A 18 -28.79 10.76 6.75
C ARG A 18 -27.37 10.95 7.26
N ALA A 19 -27.12 10.61 8.51
CA ALA A 19 -25.79 10.69 9.10
C ALA A 19 -24.80 9.72 8.43
N THR A 20 -25.23 8.49 8.10
CA THR A 20 -24.41 7.54 7.33
C THR A 20 -24.12 8.06 5.93
N ALA A 21 -25.10 8.62 5.23
CA ALA A 21 -24.90 9.20 3.90
C ALA A 21 -23.89 10.36 3.93
N ALA A 22 -23.97 11.26 4.91
CA ALA A 22 -23.02 12.35 5.10
C ALA A 22 -21.60 11.84 5.39
N ALA A 23 -21.45 10.81 6.23
CA ALA A 23 -20.17 10.19 6.52
C ALA A 23 -19.57 9.51 5.28
N LEU A 24 -20.37 8.84 4.47
CA LEU A 24 -19.92 8.25 3.21
C LEU A 24 -19.48 9.31 2.21
N LEU A 25 -20.21 10.42 2.08
CA LEU A 25 -19.79 11.55 1.23
C LEU A 25 -18.46 12.15 1.71
N ALA A 26 -18.28 12.31 3.02
CA ALA A 26 -17.03 12.78 3.60
C ALA A 26 -15.87 11.80 3.31
N LEU A 27 -16.10 10.48 3.41
CA LEU A 27 -15.10 9.47 3.07
C LEU A 27 -14.77 9.47 1.58
N ILE A 28 -15.76 9.62 0.70
CA ILE A 28 -15.52 9.74 -0.76
C ILE A 28 -14.67 10.97 -1.05
N GLY A 29 -14.96 12.11 -0.42
CA GLY A 29 -14.13 13.30 -0.52
C GLY A 29 -12.70 13.06 -0.02
N LEU A 30 -12.54 12.32 1.07
CA LEU A 30 -11.24 11.95 1.62
C LEU A 30 -10.48 11.01 0.68
N PHE A 31 -11.16 10.04 0.03
CA PHE A 31 -10.56 9.17 -0.99
C PHE A 31 -10.11 9.97 -2.21
N ALA A 32 -10.94 10.91 -2.68
CA ALA A 32 -10.57 11.79 -3.78
C ALA A 32 -9.24 12.51 -3.50
N VAL A 33 -9.05 12.98 -2.28
CA VAL A 33 -7.81 13.65 -1.84
C VAL A 33 -6.66 12.66 -1.65
N ALA A 34 -6.88 11.54 -0.94
CA ALA A 34 -5.81 10.64 -0.53
C ALA A 34 -5.36 9.67 -1.62
N PHE A 35 -6.30 9.11 -2.38
CA PHE A 35 -6.02 8.02 -3.31
C PHE A 35 -6.04 8.45 -4.77
N PHE A 36 -6.92 9.38 -5.15
CA PHE A 36 -7.15 9.72 -6.57
C PHE A 36 -6.52 11.05 -7.01
N ASN A 37 -6.24 11.99 -6.08
CA ASN A 37 -5.63 13.28 -6.41
C ASN A 37 -4.25 13.11 -7.06
N GLY A 38 -4.09 13.54 -8.31
CA GLY A 38 -2.83 13.44 -9.05
C GLY A 38 -2.37 12.00 -9.34
N LEU A 39 -3.28 10.99 -9.35
CA LEU A 39 -2.95 9.56 -9.53
C LEU A 39 -2.22 9.28 -10.85
N GLY A 40 -2.55 10.00 -11.93
CA GLY A 40 -1.91 9.89 -13.25
C GLY A 40 -0.82 10.93 -13.50
N GLY A 41 -0.54 11.83 -12.57
CA GLY A 41 0.37 12.96 -12.76
C GLY A 41 1.86 12.59 -12.81
N LEU A 42 2.22 11.36 -12.43
CA LEU A 42 3.57 10.81 -12.47
C LEU A 42 3.60 9.59 -13.39
N GLY A 43 4.59 9.50 -14.26
CA GLY A 43 4.87 8.30 -15.06
C GLY A 43 5.13 7.06 -14.21
N LEU A 44 5.20 5.90 -14.84
CA LEU A 44 5.46 4.63 -14.13
C LEU A 44 6.86 4.64 -13.52
N MET A 45 6.94 4.41 -12.23
CA MET A 45 8.21 4.40 -11.51
C MET A 45 9.02 3.12 -11.75
N ASP A 46 10.32 3.30 -11.93
CA ASP A 46 11.26 2.18 -12.01
C ASP A 46 11.67 1.72 -10.57
N LYS A 47 11.94 0.49 -10.32
CA LYS A 47 11.87 -0.68 -11.23
C LYS A 47 10.47 -1.32 -11.21
N THR A 48 9.74 -1.08 -10.14
CA THR A 48 8.59 -1.87 -9.72
C THR A 48 7.35 -1.64 -10.59
N GLU A 49 6.88 -0.38 -10.71
CA GLU A 49 5.65 -0.12 -11.47
C GLU A 49 5.79 -0.42 -12.96
N GLY A 50 6.98 -0.15 -13.55
CA GLY A 50 7.25 -0.47 -14.95
C GLY A 50 7.06 -1.96 -15.25
N LEU A 51 7.44 -2.84 -14.30
CA LEU A 51 7.25 -4.28 -14.43
C LEU A 51 5.76 -4.65 -14.30
N PHE A 52 5.12 -4.23 -13.19
CA PHE A 52 3.73 -4.62 -12.91
C PHE A 52 2.70 -3.99 -13.86
N ALA A 53 3.02 -2.90 -14.54
CA ALA A 53 2.19 -2.28 -15.55
C ALA A 53 2.34 -2.96 -16.92
N GLU A 54 3.54 -3.50 -17.24
CA GLU A 54 3.81 -4.15 -18.53
C GLU A 54 3.23 -5.55 -18.61
N VAL A 55 3.23 -6.34 -17.54
CA VAL A 55 2.67 -7.71 -17.57
C VAL A 55 1.20 -7.70 -18.05
N PRO A 56 0.26 -6.92 -17.49
CA PRO A 56 -1.10 -6.86 -17.99
C PRO A 56 -1.22 -6.24 -19.39
N HIS A 57 -0.29 -5.38 -19.80
CA HIS A 57 -0.21 -4.87 -21.17
C HIS A 57 0.12 -6.00 -22.16
N GLN A 58 1.08 -6.86 -21.84
CA GLN A 58 1.39 -8.03 -22.67
C GLN A 58 0.26 -9.05 -22.71
N MET A 59 -0.44 -9.27 -21.58
CA MET A 59 -1.64 -10.12 -21.53
C MET A 59 -2.75 -9.60 -22.47
N LEU A 60 -2.98 -8.28 -22.49
CA LEU A 60 -3.93 -7.65 -23.42
C LEU A 60 -3.52 -7.82 -24.89
N ARG A 61 -2.24 -7.63 -25.21
CA ARG A 61 -1.74 -7.71 -26.57
C ARG A 61 -1.76 -9.14 -27.12
N SER A 62 -1.42 -10.12 -26.29
CA SER A 62 -1.38 -11.54 -26.67
C SER A 62 -2.75 -12.22 -26.60
N GLY A 63 -3.70 -11.68 -25.83
CA GLY A 63 -4.95 -12.36 -25.49
C GLY A 63 -4.78 -13.50 -24.48
N ASP A 64 -3.57 -13.76 -23.99
CA ASP A 64 -3.27 -14.80 -22.99
C ASP A 64 -3.43 -14.24 -21.57
N TRP A 65 -4.55 -14.54 -20.94
CA TRP A 65 -4.89 -14.13 -19.57
C TRP A 65 -4.47 -15.16 -18.50
N ILE A 66 -3.84 -16.26 -18.94
CA ILE A 66 -3.43 -17.36 -18.05
C ILE A 66 -1.96 -17.24 -17.69
N THR A 67 -1.08 -17.03 -18.68
CA THR A 67 0.37 -17.01 -18.50
C THR A 67 0.90 -15.57 -18.45
N PRO A 68 1.28 -15.04 -17.28
CA PRO A 68 1.93 -13.75 -17.18
C PRO A 68 3.26 -13.75 -17.95
N ARG A 69 3.53 -12.67 -18.70
CA ARG A 69 4.78 -12.46 -19.41
C ARG A 69 5.31 -11.07 -19.14
N TRP A 70 6.62 -10.97 -19.02
CA TRP A 70 7.33 -9.70 -18.92
C TRP A 70 8.53 -9.68 -19.87
N ASN A 71 8.68 -8.61 -20.63
CA ASN A 71 9.76 -8.43 -21.59
C ASN A 71 9.90 -9.63 -22.58
N GLY A 72 8.77 -10.20 -22.99
CA GLY A 72 8.69 -11.35 -23.89
C GLY A 72 8.89 -12.73 -23.25
N ALA A 73 9.37 -12.81 -22.01
CA ALA A 73 9.57 -14.06 -21.29
C ALA A 73 8.40 -14.34 -20.31
N VAL A 74 8.21 -15.61 -19.99
CA VAL A 74 7.25 -16.02 -18.95
C VAL A 74 7.68 -15.49 -17.59
N PHE A 75 6.72 -15.02 -16.79
CA PHE A 75 6.98 -14.36 -15.52
C PHE A 75 6.06 -14.90 -14.42
N PHE A 76 6.54 -15.81 -13.59
CA PHE A 76 5.78 -16.53 -12.56
C PHE A 76 6.01 -16.03 -11.13
N ASP A 77 6.55 -14.83 -10.93
CA ASP A 77 6.82 -14.31 -9.58
C ASP A 77 5.55 -14.09 -8.74
N TYR A 78 4.44 -13.80 -9.41
CA TYR A 78 3.15 -13.53 -8.77
C TYR A 78 1.99 -14.13 -9.57
N PRO A 79 0.88 -14.53 -8.89
CA PRO A 79 -0.37 -14.90 -9.54
C PRO A 79 -1.05 -13.71 -10.23
N VAL A 80 -2.21 -13.93 -10.81
CA VAL A 80 -2.82 -13.05 -11.82
C VAL A 80 -3.74 -11.96 -11.32
N TRP A 81 -4.21 -12.00 -10.08
CA TRP A 81 -5.29 -11.06 -9.65
C TRP A 81 -4.97 -9.60 -9.93
N GLY A 82 -3.78 -9.14 -9.53
CA GLY A 82 -3.34 -7.77 -9.80
C GLY A 82 -3.26 -7.46 -11.29
N TYR A 83 -2.74 -8.38 -12.07
CA TYR A 83 -2.61 -8.24 -13.53
C TYR A 83 -3.99 -8.19 -14.22
N TRP A 84 -4.93 -9.03 -13.80
CA TRP A 84 -6.30 -8.99 -14.33
C TRP A 84 -6.99 -7.66 -14.04
N MET A 85 -6.85 -7.13 -12.82
CA MET A 85 -7.46 -5.85 -12.45
C MET A 85 -6.86 -4.70 -13.25
N VAL A 86 -5.54 -4.66 -13.42
CA VAL A 86 -4.86 -3.64 -14.24
C VAL A 86 -5.19 -3.82 -15.73
N GLY A 87 -5.19 -5.04 -16.25
CA GLY A 87 -5.57 -5.35 -17.63
C GLY A 87 -7.00 -4.93 -17.96
N LEU A 88 -7.94 -5.20 -17.03
CA LEU A 88 -9.32 -4.72 -17.16
C LEU A 88 -9.40 -3.18 -17.17
N SER A 89 -8.64 -2.54 -16.29
CA SER A 89 -8.54 -1.07 -16.26
C SER A 89 -8.00 -0.50 -17.57
N TYR A 90 -6.98 -1.13 -18.17
CA TYR A 90 -6.45 -0.74 -19.48
C TYR A 90 -7.49 -0.91 -20.60
N ARG A 91 -8.26 -2.00 -20.55
CA ARG A 91 -9.31 -2.25 -21.54
C ARG A 91 -10.43 -1.21 -21.49
N LEU A 92 -10.75 -0.70 -20.30
CA LEU A 92 -11.82 0.27 -20.08
C LEU A 92 -11.37 1.71 -20.31
N PHE A 93 -10.15 2.07 -19.90
CA PHE A 93 -9.67 3.45 -19.83
C PHE A 93 -8.45 3.74 -20.68
N GLY A 94 -7.94 2.74 -21.42
CA GLY A 94 -6.72 2.87 -22.21
C GLY A 94 -5.43 2.75 -21.38
N LEU A 95 -4.31 2.63 -22.10
CA LEU A 95 -2.98 2.49 -21.51
C LEU A 95 -2.50 3.82 -20.95
N SER A 96 -2.39 3.91 -19.62
CA SER A 96 -1.88 5.10 -18.94
C SER A 96 -1.40 4.76 -17.52
N PRO A 97 -0.52 5.59 -16.92
CA PRO A 97 -0.15 5.43 -15.51
C PRO A 97 -1.35 5.53 -14.56
N TRP A 98 -2.34 6.34 -14.91
CA TRP A 98 -3.58 6.46 -14.16
C TRP A 98 -4.36 5.14 -14.15
N ALA A 99 -4.57 4.55 -15.33
CA ALA A 99 -5.28 3.28 -15.46
C ALA A 99 -4.54 2.11 -14.80
N ALA A 100 -3.19 2.14 -14.78
CA ALA A 100 -2.37 1.15 -14.06
C ALA A 100 -2.61 1.19 -12.54
N ARG A 101 -2.77 2.38 -11.95
CA ARG A 101 -2.90 2.59 -10.50
C ARG A 101 -4.34 2.55 -9.99
N LEU A 102 -5.31 2.80 -10.85
CA LEU A 102 -6.74 2.84 -10.49
C LEU A 102 -7.21 1.61 -9.70
N PRO A 103 -6.89 0.36 -10.09
CA PRO A 103 -7.35 -0.82 -9.37
C PRO A 103 -6.82 -0.90 -7.92
N ALA A 104 -5.59 -0.47 -7.67
CA ALA A 104 -5.03 -0.42 -6.32
C ALA A 104 -5.75 0.64 -5.46
N ALA A 105 -6.04 1.82 -6.02
CA ALA A 105 -6.81 2.87 -5.35
C ALA A 105 -8.23 2.41 -5.00
N LEU A 106 -8.88 1.68 -5.91
CA LEU A 106 -10.21 1.11 -5.66
C LEU A 106 -10.18 0.01 -4.59
N ALA A 107 -9.17 -0.89 -4.60
CA ALA A 107 -9.01 -1.93 -3.58
C ALA A 107 -8.81 -1.31 -2.18
N ALA A 108 -7.98 -0.26 -2.09
CA ALA A 108 -7.78 0.49 -0.86
C ALA A 108 -9.07 1.15 -0.36
N SER A 109 -9.82 1.82 -1.26
CA SER A 109 -11.10 2.47 -0.94
C SER A 109 -12.14 1.47 -0.47
N PHE A 110 -12.26 0.33 -1.17
CA PHE A 110 -13.20 -0.73 -0.80
C PHE A 110 -12.90 -1.33 0.57
N THR A 111 -11.62 -1.51 0.92
CA THR A 111 -11.22 -2.00 2.25
C THR A 111 -11.63 -1.02 3.36
N VAL A 112 -11.45 0.28 3.14
CA VAL A 112 -11.88 1.31 4.10
C VAL A 112 -13.41 1.33 4.24
N LEU A 113 -14.14 1.24 3.14
CA LEU A 113 -15.61 1.17 3.16
C LEU A 113 -16.12 -0.10 3.87
N ALA A 114 -15.45 -1.24 3.66
CA ALA A 114 -15.79 -2.49 4.36
C ALA A 114 -15.54 -2.37 5.88
N LEU A 115 -14.44 -1.74 6.29
CA LEU A 115 -14.17 -1.44 7.71
C LEU A 115 -15.25 -0.53 8.31
N PHE A 116 -15.61 0.54 7.60
CA PHE A 116 -16.67 1.45 8.00
C PHE A 116 -18.02 0.73 8.15
N ALA A 117 -18.40 -0.06 7.14
CA ALA A 117 -19.65 -0.83 7.14
C ALA A 117 -19.67 -1.89 8.26
N LEU A 118 -18.57 -2.64 8.46
CA LEU A 118 -18.45 -3.59 9.55
C LEU A 118 -18.80 -2.92 10.89
N LEU A 119 -18.13 -1.80 11.21
CA LEU A 119 -18.30 -1.12 12.51
C LEU A 119 -19.71 -0.57 12.72
N LEU A 120 -20.42 -0.22 11.65
CA LEU A 120 -21.84 0.14 11.72
C LEU A 120 -22.74 -1.07 11.95
N LEU A 121 -22.49 -2.19 11.24
CA LEU A 121 -23.32 -3.40 11.28
C LEU A 121 -23.26 -4.11 12.64
N ILE A 122 -22.09 -4.09 13.28
CA ILE A 122 -21.89 -4.77 14.58
C ILE A 122 -22.17 -3.87 15.78
N ALA A 123 -22.38 -2.57 15.57
CA ALA A 123 -22.69 -1.64 16.64
C ALA A 123 -24.03 -2.03 17.33
N PRO A 124 -24.12 -1.97 18.68
CA PRO A 124 -25.36 -2.22 19.39
C PRO A 124 -26.49 -1.29 18.92
N ALA A 125 -27.70 -1.83 18.76
CA ALA A 125 -28.85 -1.05 18.30
C ALA A 125 -29.23 0.08 19.26
N THR A 126 -28.92 -0.09 20.55
CA THR A 126 -29.16 0.89 21.64
C THR A 126 -28.14 2.03 21.66
N GLU A 127 -27.03 1.92 20.92
CA GLU A 127 -26.00 2.95 20.88
C GLU A 127 -26.43 4.13 20.00
N ARG A 128 -26.15 5.36 20.44
CA ARG A 128 -26.49 6.60 19.71
C ARG A 128 -25.86 6.62 18.32
N PRO A 129 -26.60 7.05 17.27
CA PRO A 129 -26.08 7.18 15.91
C PRO A 129 -24.76 7.93 15.81
N SER A 130 -24.60 9.05 16.53
CA SER A 130 -23.37 9.85 16.56
C SER A 130 -22.14 9.04 16.98
N ARG A 131 -22.26 8.19 18.01
CA ARG A 131 -21.15 7.32 18.44
C ARG A 131 -20.84 6.20 17.46
N ARG A 132 -21.87 5.58 16.88
CA ARG A 132 -21.72 4.52 15.87
C ARG A 132 -20.97 5.06 14.65
N ILE A 133 -21.41 6.21 14.12
CA ILE A 133 -20.80 6.86 12.96
C ILE A 133 -19.43 7.43 13.30
N GLY A 134 -19.29 8.05 14.48
CA GLY A 134 -18.01 8.56 14.96
C GLY A 134 -16.93 7.47 15.02
N ARG A 135 -17.27 6.30 15.55
CA ARG A 135 -16.37 5.13 15.61
C ARG A 135 -15.99 4.64 14.22
N ALA A 136 -17.00 4.39 13.39
CA ALA A 136 -16.78 3.89 12.03
C ALA A 136 -16.01 4.89 11.17
N GLY A 137 -16.40 6.17 11.21
CA GLY A 137 -15.75 7.24 10.47
C GLY A 137 -14.32 7.50 10.92
N LEU A 138 -14.05 7.44 12.23
CA LEU A 138 -12.69 7.64 12.74
C LEU A 138 -11.75 6.50 12.36
N CYS A 139 -12.16 5.24 12.53
CA CYS A 139 -11.34 4.10 12.10
C CYS A 139 -11.06 4.16 10.60
N ALA A 140 -12.07 4.51 9.78
CA ALA A 140 -11.93 4.70 8.35
C ALA A 140 -10.98 5.86 8.00
N THR A 141 -11.07 7.00 8.70
CA THR A 141 -10.19 8.16 8.51
C THR A 141 -8.74 7.83 8.87
N VAL A 142 -8.51 7.16 10.00
CA VAL A 142 -7.17 6.73 10.42
C VAL A 142 -6.53 5.83 9.38
N LEU A 143 -7.26 4.83 8.86
CA LEU A 143 -6.76 3.96 7.82
C LEU A 143 -6.49 4.73 6.51
N THR A 144 -7.42 5.57 6.07
CA THR A 144 -7.30 6.35 4.82
C THR A 144 -6.08 7.27 4.84
N LEU A 145 -5.80 7.91 5.97
CA LEU A 145 -4.70 8.87 6.12
C LEU A 145 -3.39 8.24 6.63
N SER A 146 -3.34 6.92 6.80
CA SER A 146 -2.09 6.23 7.13
C SER A 146 -1.14 6.25 5.91
N PRO A 147 0.11 6.77 6.04
CA PRO A 147 1.05 6.91 4.92
C PRO A 147 1.27 5.62 4.13
N GLY A 148 1.33 4.47 4.82
CA GLY A 148 1.44 3.17 4.17
C GLY A 148 0.24 2.89 3.26
N TRP A 149 -0.97 3.14 3.73
CA TRP A 149 -2.18 2.89 2.94
C TRP A 149 -2.28 3.83 1.74
N VAL A 150 -1.95 5.12 1.93
CA VAL A 150 -1.89 6.13 0.85
C VAL A 150 -0.83 5.77 -0.19
N GLY A 151 0.39 5.45 0.22
CA GLY A 151 1.50 5.19 -0.70
C GLY A 151 1.22 4.02 -1.64
N TRP A 152 0.79 2.88 -1.08
CA TRP A 152 0.52 1.69 -1.88
C TRP A 152 -0.79 1.74 -2.67
N SER A 153 -1.80 2.50 -2.22
CA SER A 153 -3.02 2.73 -3.00
C SER A 153 -2.75 3.49 -4.31
N ARG A 154 -1.64 4.19 -4.39
CA ARG A 154 -1.24 5.05 -5.52
C ARG A 154 -0.14 4.41 -6.38
N SER A 155 0.13 3.12 -6.18
CA SER A 155 1.17 2.39 -6.89
C SER A 155 0.60 1.14 -7.56
N SER A 156 1.02 0.88 -8.81
CA SER A 156 0.62 -0.31 -9.56
C SER A 156 1.47 -1.51 -9.16
N VAL A 157 1.29 -1.99 -7.92
CA VAL A 157 1.99 -3.16 -7.37
C VAL A 157 1.03 -4.13 -6.70
N THR A 158 1.43 -5.40 -6.57
CA THR A 158 0.57 -6.46 -6.03
C THR A 158 0.31 -6.36 -4.53
N ASP A 159 1.14 -5.61 -3.80
CA ASP A 159 1.07 -5.51 -2.33
C ASP A 159 -0.27 -4.97 -1.82
N MET A 160 -0.84 -3.97 -2.51
CA MET A 160 -2.15 -3.41 -2.13
C MET A 160 -3.27 -4.45 -2.29
N PHE A 161 -3.24 -5.27 -3.33
CA PHE A 161 -4.26 -6.32 -3.53
C PHE A 161 -4.16 -7.41 -2.46
N LEU A 162 -2.93 -7.81 -2.07
CA LEU A 162 -2.72 -8.73 -0.96
C LEU A 162 -3.22 -8.14 0.36
N ALA A 163 -2.80 -6.91 0.68
CA ALA A 163 -3.16 -6.24 1.92
C ALA A 163 -4.67 -6.03 2.03
N SER A 164 -5.32 -5.62 0.95
CA SER A 164 -6.78 -5.50 0.87
C SER A 164 -7.47 -6.86 1.03
N GLY A 165 -7.01 -7.90 0.32
CA GLY A 165 -7.58 -9.24 0.42
C GLY A 165 -7.49 -9.81 1.84
N ILE A 166 -6.31 -9.75 2.48
CA ILE A 166 -6.12 -10.18 3.88
C ILE A 166 -7.02 -9.38 4.81
N SER A 167 -7.07 -8.06 4.63
CA SER A 167 -7.88 -7.19 5.49
C SER A 167 -9.36 -7.50 5.37
N LEU A 168 -9.88 -7.64 4.16
CA LEU A 168 -11.27 -7.98 3.90
C LEU A 168 -11.64 -9.38 4.41
N ALA A 169 -10.72 -10.35 4.33
CA ALA A 169 -10.90 -11.68 4.92
C ALA A 169 -11.03 -11.60 6.44
N LEU A 170 -10.15 -10.85 7.11
CA LEU A 170 -10.18 -10.65 8.56
C LEU A 170 -11.40 -9.82 9.01
N LEU A 171 -11.84 -8.83 8.23
CA LEU A 171 -13.10 -8.11 8.47
C LEU A 171 -14.32 -9.04 8.28
N GLY A 172 -14.27 -9.97 7.32
CA GLY A 172 -15.27 -11.02 7.15
C GLY A 172 -15.36 -11.93 8.38
N PHE A 173 -14.22 -12.40 8.88
CA PHE A 173 -14.16 -13.15 10.14
C PHE A 173 -14.72 -12.34 11.32
N ALA A 174 -14.31 -11.06 11.45
CA ALA A 174 -14.80 -10.17 12.49
C ALA A 174 -16.33 -10.00 12.43
N LEU A 175 -16.91 -9.90 11.23
CA LEU A 175 -18.37 -9.87 11.04
C LEU A 175 -19.01 -11.17 11.52
N ALA A 176 -18.48 -12.33 11.13
CA ALA A 176 -19.00 -13.63 11.53
C ALA A 176 -18.95 -13.83 13.06
N TRP A 177 -17.83 -13.39 13.67
CA TRP A 177 -17.61 -13.46 15.11
C TRP A 177 -18.57 -12.56 15.91
N CYS A 178 -18.66 -11.27 15.51
CA CYS A 178 -19.46 -10.28 16.22
C CYS A 178 -20.97 -10.41 15.98
N ALA A 179 -21.37 -11.09 14.91
CA ALA A 179 -22.78 -11.32 14.55
C ALA A 179 -23.20 -12.78 14.77
N ALA A 180 -22.68 -13.43 15.81
CA ALA A 180 -22.93 -14.85 16.08
C ALA A 180 -24.43 -15.19 16.25
N ASP A 181 -25.23 -14.25 16.75
CA ASP A 181 -26.68 -14.29 16.94
C ASP A 181 -27.50 -13.92 15.68
N ARG A 182 -26.85 -13.42 14.61
CA ARG A 182 -27.46 -12.97 13.35
C ARG A 182 -27.02 -13.86 12.18
N PRO A 183 -27.78 -14.94 11.88
CA PRO A 183 -27.31 -16.02 10.98
C PRO A 183 -26.97 -15.53 9.57
N LEU A 184 -27.71 -14.56 9.03
CA LEU A 184 -27.42 -14.00 7.69
C LEU A 184 -26.07 -13.26 7.67
N LEU A 185 -25.84 -12.36 8.63
CA LEU A 185 -24.58 -11.62 8.71
C LEU A 185 -23.39 -12.54 9.00
N ARG A 186 -23.56 -13.57 9.82
CA ARG A 186 -22.56 -14.59 10.05
C ARG A 186 -22.20 -15.34 8.77
N ARG A 187 -23.20 -15.76 7.97
CA ARG A 187 -22.95 -16.39 6.67
C ARG A 187 -22.24 -15.45 5.70
N CYS A 188 -22.66 -14.18 5.63
CA CYS A 188 -21.97 -13.17 4.83
C CYS A 188 -20.52 -12.99 5.27
N GLY A 189 -20.24 -12.99 6.57
CA GLY A 189 -18.89 -12.92 7.12
C GLY A 189 -18.01 -14.11 6.71
N HIS A 190 -18.53 -15.33 6.80
CA HIS A 190 -17.82 -16.53 6.33
C HIS A 190 -17.62 -16.52 4.81
N GLY A 191 -18.61 -16.08 4.03
CA GLY A 191 -18.48 -15.90 2.59
C GLY A 191 -17.40 -14.87 2.22
N ALA A 192 -17.36 -13.74 2.93
CA ALA A 192 -16.32 -12.72 2.75
C ALA A 192 -14.93 -13.26 3.10
N LEU A 193 -14.80 -14.00 4.21
CA LEU A 193 -13.54 -14.67 4.57
C LEU A 193 -13.04 -15.57 3.43
N ALA A 194 -13.89 -16.46 2.90
CA ALA A 194 -13.53 -17.37 1.82
C ALA A 194 -13.15 -16.64 0.53
N LEU A 195 -14.01 -15.69 0.10
CA LEU A 195 -13.82 -14.89 -1.11
C LEU A 195 -12.48 -14.13 -1.08
N PHE A 196 -12.24 -13.40 -0.01
CA PHE A 196 -11.06 -12.53 0.07
C PHE A 196 -9.77 -13.27 0.40
N CYS A 197 -9.82 -14.43 1.09
CA CYS A 197 -8.68 -15.36 1.14
C CYS A 197 -8.33 -15.87 -0.26
N GLY A 198 -9.33 -16.26 -1.07
CA GLY A 198 -9.13 -16.69 -2.44
C GLY A 198 -8.50 -15.59 -3.31
N ILE A 199 -9.02 -14.37 -3.24
CA ILE A 199 -8.46 -13.21 -3.93
C ILE A 199 -7.02 -12.91 -3.45
N ALA A 200 -6.75 -12.97 -2.15
CA ALA A 200 -5.40 -12.76 -1.60
C ALA A 200 -4.41 -13.82 -2.11
N VAL A 201 -4.84 -15.08 -2.22
CA VAL A 201 -4.04 -16.16 -2.81
C VAL A 201 -3.79 -15.92 -4.29
N LEU A 202 -4.76 -15.46 -5.06
CA LEU A 202 -4.59 -15.08 -6.46
C LEU A 202 -3.79 -13.78 -6.65
N ALA A 203 -3.63 -12.96 -5.60
CA ALA A 203 -2.81 -11.74 -5.63
C ALA A 203 -1.33 -12.02 -5.37
N LYS A 204 -1.01 -12.90 -4.40
CA LYS A 204 0.40 -13.11 -3.99
C LYS A 204 0.73 -14.52 -3.49
N GLY A 205 -0.14 -15.50 -3.73
CA GLY A 205 0.09 -16.89 -3.40
C GLY A 205 -0.33 -17.30 -1.98
N PRO A 206 0.20 -18.43 -1.46
CA PRO A 206 -0.29 -19.07 -0.24
C PRO A 206 -0.32 -18.20 1.01
N VAL A 207 0.51 -17.14 1.07
CA VAL A 207 0.54 -16.16 2.16
C VAL A 207 -0.83 -15.48 2.36
N GLY A 208 -1.65 -15.38 1.30
CA GLY A 208 -3.00 -14.83 1.34
C GLY A 208 -3.99 -15.65 2.17
N LEU A 209 -3.74 -16.94 2.38
CA LEU A 209 -4.50 -17.81 3.26
C LEU A 209 -3.81 -17.99 4.62
N LEU A 210 -2.49 -18.16 4.61
CA LEU A 210 -1.68 -18.43 5.80
C LEU A 210 -1.83 -17.32 6.85
N LEU A 211 -1.71 -16.05 6.44
CA LEU A 211 -1.72 -14.92 7.38
C LEU A 211 -3.09 -14.72 8.05
N PRO A 212 -4.22 -14.67 7.34
CA PRO A 212 -5.53 -14.65 7.99
C PRO A 212 -5.75 -15.86 8.91
N GLY A 213 -5.34 -17.06 8.47
CA GLY A 213 -5.42 -18.29 9.26
C GLY A 213 -4.67 -18.18 10.59
N LEU A 214 -3.42 -17.72 10.57
CA LEU A 214 -2.61 -17.51 11.78
C LEU A 214 -3.26 -16.52 12.75
N VAL A 215 -3.78 -15.40 12.25
CA VAL A 215 -4.47 -14.39 13.06
C VAL A 215 -5.72 -14.98 13.71
N ILE A 216 -6.56 -15.65 12.93
CA ILE A 216 -7.84 -16.23 13.40
C ILE A 216 -7.57 -17.33 14.42
N ILE A 217 -6.67 -18.27 14.14
CA ILE A 217 -6.33 -19.37 15.05
C ILE A 217 -5.79 -18.82 16.38
N SER A 218 -4.87 -17.85 16.32
CA SER A 218 -4.29 -17.25 17.53
C SER A 218 -5.34 -16.50 18.35
N PHE A 219 -6.25 -15.77 17.70
CA PHE A 219 -7.36 -15.10 18.34
C PHE A 219 -8.29 -16.11 19.03
N LEU A 220 -8.71 -17.17 18.35
CA LEU A 220 -9.60 -18.19 18.87
C LEU A 220 -8.96 -19.01 20.01
N LEU A 221 -7.65 -19.26 19.96
CA LEU A 221 -6.90 -19.90 21.04
C LEU A 221 -6.90 -19.01 22.31
N LEU A 222 -6.64 -17.72 22.19
CA LEU A 222 -6.68 -16.78 23.32
C LEU A 222 -8.08 -16.65 23.92
N LYS A 223 -9.11 -16.70 23.09
CA LYS A 223 -10.52 -16.69 23.49
C LYS A 223 -10.96 -18.06 24.05
N ARG A 224 -10.18 -19.14 23.92
CA ARG A 224 -10.56 -20.53 24.18
C ARG A 224 -11.81 -20.98 23.39
N ALA A 225 -11.98 -20.43 22.20
CA ALA A 225 -13.15 -20.64 21.35
C ALA A 225 -12.81 -21.45 20.08
N LEU A 226 -11.58 -21.97 19.93
CA LEU A 226 -11.13 -22.63 18.71
C LEU A 226 -12.03 -23.81 18.35
N LEU A 227 -12.16 -24.79 19.24
CA LEU A 227 -12.95 -26.01 18.94
C LEU A 227 -14.44 -25.71 18.73
N PRO A 228 -15.12 -24.92 19.58
CA PRO A 228 -16.51 -24.55 19.35
C PRO A 228 -16.73 -23.82 18.02
N GLU A 229 -15.83 -22.91 17.63
CA GLU A 229 -15.98 -22.16 16.38
C GLU A 229 -15.70 -23.03 15.15
N VAL A 230 -14.70 -23.89 15.21
CA VAL A 230 -14.41 -24.86 14.15
C VAL A 230 -15.61 -25.78 13.89
N LEU A 231 -16.25 -26.29 14.94
CA LEU A 231 -17.40 -27.19 14.82
C LEU A 231 -18.68 -26.47 14.32
N ARG A 232 -18.81 -25.16 14.58
CA ARG A 232 -19.96 -24.35 14.14
C ARG A 232 -19.79 -23.74 12.75
N THR A 233 -18.58 -23.75 12.22
CA THR A 233 -18.25 -23.13 10.93
C THR A 233 -18.71 -24.02 9.79
N PRO A 234 -19.43 -23.51 8.80
CA PRO A 234 -19.88 -24.29 7.64
C PRO A 234 -18.73 -24.45 6.63
N TRP A 235 -17.82 -25.38 6.89
CA TRP A 235 -16.60 -25.53 6.08
C TRP A 235 -16.83 -25.84 4.62
N LEU A 236 -17.85 -26.64 4.30
CA LEU A 236 -18.10 -27.08 2.92
C LEU A 236 -18.34 -25.88 1.96
N PRO A 237 -19.29 -24.95 2.22
CA PRO A 237 -19.47 -23.80 1.35
C PRO A 237 -18.27 -22.81 1.38
N ILE A 238 -17.56 -22.68 2.49
CA ILE A 238 -16.35 -21.85 2.59
C ILE A 238 -15.25 -22.42 1.69
N LEU A 239 -14.98 -23.73 1.80
CA LEU A 239 -13.97 -24.40 1.00
C LEU A 239 -14.35 -24.42 -0.49
N ALA A 240 -15.62 -24.69 -0.80
CA ALA A 240 -16.12 -24.67 -2.18
C ALA A 240 -15.94 -23.30 -2.82
N LEU A 241 -16.29 -22.22 -2.11
CA LEU A 241 -16.10 -20.85 -2.61
C LEU A 241 -14.60 -20.51 -2.77
N PHE A 242 -13.77 -20.82 -1.78
CA PHE A 242 -12.33 -20.57 -1.84
C PHE A 242 -11.68 -21.32 -3.02
N LEU A 243 -11.94 -22.63 -3.15
CA LEU A 243 -11.40 -23.44 -4.24
C LEU A 243 -11.97 -23.02 -5.60
N GLY A 244 -13.26 -22.67 -5.68
CA GLY A 244 -13.89 -22.16 -6.90
C GLY A 244 -13.25 -20.86 -7.41
N ILE A 245 -12.65 -20.06 -6.53
CA ILE A 245 -11.93 -18.83 -6.91
C ILE A 245 -10.48 -19.17 -7.30
N THR A 246 -9.80 -19.98 -6.51
CA THR A 246 -8.35 -20.20 -6.66
C THR A 246 -8.01 -21.26 -7.69
N LEU A 247 -8.65 -22.42 -7.61
CA LEU A 247 -8.30 -23.61 -8.38
C LEU A 247 -8.35 -23.42 -9.90
N PRO A 248 -9.33 -22.71 -10.49
CA PRO A 248 -9.42 -22.59 -11.94
C PRO A 248 -8.17 -22.00 -12.58
N TRP A 249 -7.63 -20.92 -12.01
CA TRP A 249 -6.42 -20.31 -12.58
C TRP A 249 -5.18 -21.17 -12.33
N TYR A 250 -5.00 -21.73 -11.12
CA TYR A 250 -3.83 -22.58 -10.84
C TYR A 250 -3.83 -23.84 -11.73
N ALA A 251 -5.00 -24.45 -11.96
CA ALA A 251 -5.13 -25.59 -12.86
C ALA A 251 -4.82 -25.21 -14.31
N ALA A 252 -5.37 -24.08 -14.82
CA ALA A 252 -5.11 -23.60 -16.16
C ALA A 252 -3.64 -23.22 -16.37
N ALA A 253 -3.02 -22.53 -15.41
CA ALA A 253 -1.61 -22.13 -15.46
C ALA A 253 -0.68 -23.36 -15.45
N THR A 254 -1.02 -24.38 -14.64
CA THR A 254 -0.29 -25.66 -14.61
C THR A 254 -0.45 -26.43 -15.93
N ALA A 255 -1.66 -26.48 -16.47
CA ALA A 255 -1.91 -27.15 -17.76
C ALA A 255 -1.19 -26.45 -18.92
N ALA A 256 -1.12 -25.11 -18.91
CA ALA A 256 -0.45 -24.34 -19.97
C ALA A 256 1.08 -24.37 -19.88
N ASN A 257 1.66 -24.44 -18.66
CA ASN A 257 3.10 -24.21 -18.44
C ASN A 257 3.81 -25.39 -17.74
N GLY A 258 3.10 -26.46 -17.39
CA GLY A 258 3.66 -27.68 -16.83
C GLY A 258 4.32 -27.50 -15.46
N SER A 259 5.31 -28.37 -15.17
CA SER A 259 6.06 -28.37 -13.90
C SER A 259 6.90 -27.11 -13.68
N GLN A 260 7.24 -26.40 -14.76
CA GLN A 260 8.00 -25.16 -14.70
C GLN A 260 7.27 -24.09 -13.88
N PHE A 261 5.94 -23.97 -14.06
CA PHE A 261 5.11 -23.06 -13.27
C PHE A 261 5.13 -23.43 -11.78
N LEU A 262 4.85 -24.69 -11.45
CA LEU A 262 4.78 -25.13 -10.06
C LEU A 262 6.13 -25.00 -9.35
N GLY A 263 7.23 -25.41 -9.99
CA GLY A 263 8.58 -25.33 -9.42
C GLY A 263 9.01 -23.87 -9.15
N HIS A 264 8.82 -22.98 -10.12
CA HIS A 264 9.18 -21.57 -9.95
C HIS A 264 8.27 -20.87 -8.94
N PHE A 265 6.96 -21.06 -9.07
CA PHE A 265 6.00 -20.33 -8.23
C PHE A 265 6.01 -20.81 -6.77
N LEU A 266 5.91 -22.14 -6.51
CA LEU A 266 5.90 -22.67 -5.13
C LEU A 266 7.30 -22.67 -4.51
N GLY A 267 8.34 -23.06 -5.26
CA GLY A 267 9.73 -23.11 -4.78
C GLY A 267 10.31 -21.71 -4.64
N PHE A 268 10.74 -21.13 -5.76
CA PHE A 268 11.50 -19.87 -5.77
C PHE A 268 10.70 -18.68 -5.22
N SER A 269 9.49 -18.46 -5.73
CA SER A 269 8.74 -17.23 -5.40
C SER A 269 8.12 -17.23 -4.01
N ASN A 270 7.92 -18.38 -3.36
CA ASN A 270 7.30 -18.46 -2.04
C ASN A 270 8.26 -19.00 -0.97
N VAL A 271 8.80 -20.21 -1.13
CA VAL A 271 9.64 -20.85 -0.10
C VAL A 271 11.01 -20.19 -0.03
N GLU A 272 11.73 -20.07 -1.13
CA GLU A 272 13.08 -19.50 -1.13
C GLU A 272 13.07 -18.00 -0.73
N ARG A 273 12.05 -17.23 -1.14
CA ARG A 273 11.90 -15.82 -0.72
C ARG A 273 11.72 -15.67 0.79
N PHE A 274 11.15 -16.67 1.46
CA PHE A 274 11.01 -16.67 2.91
C PHE A 274 12.28 -17.12 3.61
N THR A 275 12.98 -18.13 3.08
CA THR A 275 14.12 -18.79 3.72
C THR A 275 15.47 -18.21 3.35
N SER A 276 15.59 -17.55 2.19
CA SER A 276 16.85 -17.00 1.69
C SER A 276 16.72 -15.52 1.31
N VAL A 277 17.87 -14.82 1.24
CA VAL A 277 17.92 -13.43 0.82
C VAL A 277 17.90 -13.36 -0.70
N LEU A 278 16.75 -12.96 -1.28
CA LEU A 278 16.62 -12.72 -2.71
C LEU A 278 16.74 -11.23 -3.04
N TYR A 279 17.22 -10.95 -4.25
CA TYR A 279 17.34 -9.57 -4.80
C TYR A 279 18.17 -8.61 -3.95
N SER A 280 19.10 -9.13 -3.13
CA SER A 280 19.99 -8.32 -2.26
C SER A 280 19.24 -7.42 -1.27
N HIS A 281 18.14 -7.92 -0.69
CA HIS A 281 17.38 -7.22 0.35
C HIS A 281 17.45 -7.92 1.72
N PRO A 282 18.64 -7.98 2.36
CA PRO A 282 18.75 -8.44 3.75
C PRO A 282 18.22 -7.39 4.71
N GLY A 283 17.88 -7.80 5.94
CA GLY A 283 17.49 -6.87 6.98
C GLY A 283 17.49 -7.53 8.36
N PRO A 284 17.71 -6.74 9.44
CA PRO A 284 17.69 -7.25 10.79
C PRO A 284 16.27 -7.74 11.20
N PRO A 285 16.14 -8.61 12.20
CA PRO A 285 14.84 -9.09 12.67
C PRO A 285 13.86 -7.96 13.06
N TRP A 286 14.37 -6.85 13.59
CA TRP A 286 13.59 -5.68 14.00
C TRP A 286 13.26 -4.71 12.85
N PHE A 287 13.63 -5.03 11.61
CA PHE A 287 13.44 -4.18 10.42
C PHE A 287 12.02 -3.57 10.32
N TYR A 288 10.99 -4.34 10.65
CA TYR A 288 9.60 -3.89 10.49
C TYR A 288 9.07 -3.03 11.65
N LEU A 289 9.74 -2.96 12.80
CA LEU A 289 9.30 -2.10 13.91
C LEU A 289 9.26 -0.62 13.51
N PRO A 290 10.36 -0.02 12.99
CA PRO A 290 10.31 1.35 12.51
C PRO A 290 9.34 1.53 11.33
N TRP A 291 9.24 0.55 10.43
CA TRP A 291 8.32 0.65 9.30
C TRP A 291 6.84 0.67 9.72
N VAL A 292 6.43 -0.11 10.71
CA VAL A 292 5.07 -0.02 11.28
C VAL A 292 4.79 1.38 11.81
N LEU A 293 5.75 1.98 12.51
CA LEU A 293 5.59 3.34 13.00
C LEU A 293 5.44 4.34 11.85
N ILE A 294 6.30 4.26 10.83
CA ILE A 294 6.28 5.16 9.66
C ILE A 294 4.98 5.00 8.86
N LEU A 295 4.57 3.75 8.56
CA LEU A 295 3.39 3.49 7.74
C LEU A 295 2.07 3.88 8.42
N LEU A 296 2.08 4.01 9.75
CA LEU A 296 0.94 4.42 10.58
C LEU A 296 1.06 5.85 11.12
N LEU A 297 2.07 6.65 10.72
CA LEU A 297 2.16 8.05 11.17
C LEU A 297 0.91 8.85 10.78
N PRO A 298 0.50 9.81 11.61
CA PRO A 298 0.95 10.15 12.96
C PRO A 298 0.27 9.29 14.05
N TRP A 299 -0.57 8.34 13.63
CA TRP A 299 -1.42 7.50 14.48
C TRP A 299 -0.63 6.52 15.33
N SER A 300 0.54 6.09 14.85
CA SER A 300 1.42 5.15 15.54
C SER A 300 1.82 5.58 16.94
N LEU A 301 1.88 6.88 17.23
CA LEU A 301 2.20 7.41 18.55
C LEU A 301 1.10 7.15 19.60
N PHE A 302 -0.12 6.79 19.17
CA PHE A 302 -1.20 6.38 20.04
C PHE A 302 -1.25 4.86 20.27
N LEU A 303 -0.49 4.05 19.50
CA LEU A 303 -0.48 2.59 19.64
C LEU A 303 -0.10 2.11 21.05
N PRO A 304 0.92 2.65 21.73
CA PRO A 304 1.25 2.21 23.09
C PRO A 304 0.08 2.36 24.06
N VAL A 305 -0.66 3.48 23.95
CA VAL A 305 -1.84 3.73 24.79
C VAL A 305 -2.99 2.80 24.40
N ALA A 306 -3.21 2.58 23.09
CA ALA A 306 -4.23 1.66 22.61
C ALA A 306 -3.98 0.23 23.12
N ILE A 307 -2.73 -0.24 23.06
CA ILE A 307 -2.32 -1.56 23.54
C ILE A 307 -2.44 -1.68 25.05
N SER A 308 -1.98 -0.66 25.80
CA SER A 308 -2.04 -0.67 27.27
C SER A 308 -3.49 -0.69 27.78
N ARG A 309 -4.40 0.05 27.11
CA ARG A 309 -5.83 0.06 27.45
C ARG A 309 -6.48 -1.32 27.35
N LEU A 310 -6.03 -2.16 26.43
CA LEU A 310 -6.57 -3.50 26.25
C LEU A 310 -6.35 -4.39 27.49
N GLY A 311 -5.28 -4.16 28.26
CA GLY A 311 -4.92 -5.05 29.36
C GLY A 311 -4.81 -6.50 28.89
N PHE A 312 -4.20 -6.74 27.72
CA PHE A 312 -4.17 -8.06 27.05
C PHE A 312 -3.56 -9.16 27.93
N TRP A 313 -2.75 -8.79 28.93
CA TRP A 313 -2.20 -9.70 29.94
C TRP A 313 -3.26 -10.22 30.92
N ARG A 314 -4.44 -9.55 31.04
CA ARG A 314 -5.55 -9.96 31.92
C ARG A 314 -6.41 -11.01 31.21
N ARG A 315 -5.90 -12.23 31.08
CA ARG A 315 -6.50 -13.31 30.25
C ARG A 315 -7.97 -13.60 30.58
N HIS A 316 -8.41 -13.39 31.82
CA HIS A 316 -9.81 -13.60 32.21
C HIS A 316 -10.78 -12.60 31.55
N ALA A 317 -10.34 -11.37 31.26
CA ALA A 317 -11.17 -10.35 30.62
C ALA A 317 -11.58 -10.73 29.18
N TRP A 318 -10.83 -11.62 28.52
CA TRP A 318 -11.05 -12.01 27.12
C TRP A 318 -11.86 -13.30 26.93
N ARG A 319 -12.27 -13.97 28.02
CA ARG A 319 -13.00 -15.25 27.97
C ARG A 319 -14.52 -15.10 27.94
N GLY A 320 -15.05 -13.90 27.75
CA GLY A 320 -16.47 -13.61 27.63
C GLY A 320 -17.09 -14.08 26.31
N ALA A 321 -18.40 -13.85 26.18
CA ALA A 321 -19.15 -14.11 24.96
C ALA A 321 -18.56 -13.34 23.76
N ALA A 322 -18.75 -13.90 22.56
CA ALA A 322 -18.34 -13.27 21.32
C ALA A 322 -19.06 -11.92 21.12
N GLY A 323 -18.32 -10.90 20.66
CA GLY A 323 -18.94 -9.62 20.42
C GLY A 323 -17.98 -8.52 19.98
N PRO A 324 -18.51 -7.31 19.72
CA PRO A 324 -17.72 -6.18 19.21
C PRO A 324 -16.58 -5.72 20.15
N ALA A 325 -16.72 -5.98 21.45
CA ALA A 325 -15.69 -5.66 22.45
C ALA A 325 -14.37 -6.46 22.24
N ASP A 326 -14.41 -7.53 21.45
CA ASP A 326 -13.25 -8.36 21.12
C ASP A 326 -12.41 -7.80 19.96
N LEU A 327 -12.95 -6.87 19.17
CA LEU A 327 -12.24 -6.32 18.01
C LEU A 327 -10.88 -5.71 18.32
N PRO A 328 -10.67 -4.98 19.42
CA PRO A 328 -9.35 -4.47 19.76
C PRO A 328 -8.32 -5.58 19.98
N LEU A 329 -8.72 -6.72 20.56
CA LEU A 329 -7.84 -7.88 20.72
C LEU A 329 -7.50 -8.52 19.36
N LEU A 330 -8.50 -8.69 18.49
CA LEU A 330 -8.27 -9.17 17.12
C LEU A 330 -7.31 -8.25 16.36
N ALA A 331 -7.49 -6.94 16.46
CA ALA A 331 -6.65 -5.95 15.81
C ALA A 331 -5.20 -5.97 16.33
N LEU A 332 -4.99 -6.19 17.64
CA LEU A 332 -3.66 -6.35 18.22
C LEU A 332 -2.98 -7.62 17.71
N ILE A 333 -3.69 -8.75 17.72
CA ILE A 333 -3.16 -10.02 17.21
C ILE A 333 -2.81 -9.89 15.73
N TRP A 334 -3.70 -9.26 14.95
CA TRP A 334 -3.47 -8.96 13.54
C TRP A 334 -2.17 -8.17 13.35
N LEU A 335 -2.02 -7.02 14.02
CA LEU A 335 -0.83 -6.18 13.94
C LEU A 335 0.44 -6.97 14.32
N VAL A 336 0.43 -7.63 15.47
CA VAL A 336 1.60 -8.32 16.03
C VAL A 336 2.02 -9.52 15.15
N LEU A 337 1.08 -10.33 14.69
CA LEU A 337 1.40 -11.50 13.87
C LEU A 337 1.91 -11.12 12.49
N MET A 338 1.39 -10.05 11.86
CA MET A 338 1.97 -9.56 10.60
C MET A 338 3.43 -9.13 10.79
N VAL A 339 3.70 -8.35 11.86
CA VAL A 339 5.06 -7.94 12.18
C VAL A 339 5.96 -9.14 12.45
N ALA A 340 5.52 -10.06 13.29
CA ALA A 340 6.31 -11.24 13.66
C ALA A 340 6.62 -12.14 12.46
N PHE A 341 5.62 -12.43 11.62
CA PHE A 341 5.78 -13.28 10.45
C PHE A 341 6.80 -12.72 9.46
N PHE A 342 6.65 -11.45 9.08
CA PHE A 342 7.59 -10.84 8.13
C PHE A 342 8.96 -10.55 8.75
N SER A 343 9.04 -10.35 10.07
CA SER A 343 10.32 -10.25 10.78
C SER A 343 11.11 -11.55 10.74
N ALA A 344 10.45 -12.69 10.68
CA ALA A 344 11.08 -14.01 10.53
C ALA A 344 11.57 -14.29 9.09
N ALA A 345 11.01 -13.63 8.07
CA ALA A 345 11.44 -13.82 6.68
C ALA A 345 12.86 -13.30 6.44
N ALA A 346 13.63 -13.98 5.57
CA ALA A 346 15.01 -13.58 5.24
C ALA A 346 15.04 -12.33 4.35
N THR A 347 14.20 -12.29 3.29
CA THR A 347 14.07 -11.13 2.41
C THR A 347 13.10 -10.10 2.99
N LYS A 348 13.52 -8.83 3.06
CA LYS A 348 12.74 -7.75 3.69
C LYS A 348 12.48 -6.59 2.75
N LEU A 349 11.20 -6.23 2.59
CA LEU A 349 10.76 -5.05 1.84
C LEU A 349 9.71 -4.29 2.66
N PRO A 350 9.71 -2.94 2.67
CA PRO A 350 8.74 -2.16 3.43
C PRO A 350 7.28 -2.50 3.13
N GLY A 351 6.95 -2.83 1.88
CA GLY A 351 5.60 -3.18 1.43
C GLY A 351 5.04 -4.47 2.02
N TYR A 352 5.89 -5.38 2.50
CA TYR A 352 5.43 -6.66 3.07
C TYR A 352 4.61 -6.47 4.33
N ILE A 353 4.89 -5.41 5.12
CA ILE A 353 4.18 -5.12 6.36
C ILE A 353 2.85 -4.38 6.14
N LEU A 354 2.50 -4.01 4.90
CA LEU A 354 1.27 -3.29 4.58
C LEU A 354 -0.01 -3.93 5.17
N PRO A 355 -0.16 -5.28 5.18
CA PRO A 355 -1.32 -5.93 5.79
C PRO A 355 -1.48 -5.69 7.30
N ALA A 356 -0.47 -5.16 8.01
CA ALA A 356 -0.56 -4.79 9.43
C ALA A 356 -1.26 -3.44 9.66
N VAL A 357 -1.24 -2.55 8.65
CA VAL A 357 -1.74 -1.18 8.76
C VAL A 357 -3.21 -1.10 9.17
N PRO A 358 -4.15 -1.90 8.59
CA PRO A 358 -5.55 -1.87 9.00
C PRO A 358 -5.78 -2.31 10.45
N GLY A 359 -5.01 -3.29 10.94
CA GLY A 359 -5.04 -3.71 12.36
C GLY A 359 -4.62 -2.58 13.30
N GLY A 360 -3.52 -1.89 12.97
CA GLY A 360 -3.05 -0.72 13.72
C GLY A 360 -4.05 0.44 13.68
N ALA A 361 -4.62 0.73 12.51
CA ALA A 361 -5.63 1.78 12.34
C ALA A 361 -6.91 1.50 13.15
N LEU A 362 -7.37 0.24 13.17
CA LEU A 362 -8.51 -0.20 13.97
C LEU A 362 -8.23 -0.03 15.48
N LEU A 363 -7.04 -0.42 15.95
CA LEU A 363 -6.62 -0.22 17.35
C LEU A 363 -6.68 1.25 17.75
N VAL A 364 -6.12 2.14 16.96
CA VAL A 364 -6.10 3.57 17.25
C VAL A 364 -7.49 4.17 17.18
N GLY A 365 -8.29 3.85 16.16
CA GLY A 365 -9.66 4.35 16.05
C GLY A 365 -10.53 3.93 17.24
N LEU A 366 -10.42 2.68 17.68
CA LEU A 366 -11.14 2.15 18.86
C LEU A 366 -10.60 2.69 20.19
N LEU A 367 -9.39 3.20 20.27
CA LEU A 367 -8.89 3.93 21.43
C LEU A 367 -9.73 5.19 21.69
N PHE A 368 -10.02 5.97 20.65
CA PHE A 368 -10.77 7.23 20.76
C PHE A 368 -12.28 7.00 20.95
N VAL A 369 -12.87 6.03 20.24
CA VAL A 369 -14.31 5.74 20.31
C VAL A 369 -14.53 4.24 20.54
N PRO A 370 -14.37 3.76 21.79
CA PRO A 370 -14.52 2.36 22.12
C PRO A 370 -15.97 1.87 22.03
N PHE A 371 -16.14 0.55 21.91
CA PHE A 371 -17.44 -0.07 22.12
C PHE A 371 -17.88 0.01 23.60
N PRO A 372 -19.20 0.08 23.86
CA PRO A 372 -19.71 -0.05 25.21
C PRO A 372 -19.33 -1.42 25.80
N THR A 373 -18.85 -1.45 27.05
CA THR A 373 -18.63 -2.69 27.78
C THR A 373 -19.66 -2.80 28.90
N ALA A 374 -20.01 -4.00 29.35
CA ALA A 374 -20.94 -4.23 30.47
C ALA A 374 -20.54 -3.49 31.77
N ALA A 375 -19.23 -3.23 31.93
CA ALA A 375 -18.67 -2.45 33.01
C ALA A 375 -18.85 -0.92 32.87
N SER A 376 -19.31 -0.43 31.72
CA SER A 376 -19.48 1.02 31.45
C SER A 376 -20.75 1.62 32.02
N GLY A 377 -21.60 0.81 32.69
CA GLY A 377 -22.85 1.27 33.33
C GLY A 377 -22.66 2.04 34.65
N SER A 378 -21.52 1.95 35.28
CA SER A 378 -21.12 2.76 36.43
C SER A 378 -20.00 3.68 35.94
N GLY A 379 -20.29 4.96 35.72
CA GLY A 379 -19.43 6.08 35.33
C GLY A 379 -17.92 5.80 35.34
N SER A 380 -17.45 4.98 34.41
CA SER A 380 -16.01 4.69 34.27
C SER A 380 -15.34 5.94 33.74
N GLU A 381 -15.01 6.86 34.65
CA GLU A 381 -14.04 7.91 34.39
C GLU A 381 -12.77 7.27 33.85
N ALA A 382 -12.26 7.82 32.76
CA ALA A 382 -10.97 7.39 32.20
C ALA A 382 -9.95 7.35 33.35
N THR A 383 -9.31 6.20 33.58
CA THR A 383 -8.34 6.10 34.67
C THR A 383 -7.29 7.20 34.50
N PRO A 384 -6.79 7.83 35.56
CA PRO A 384 -5.78 8.91 35.47
C PRO A 384 -4.56 8.53 34.63
N ALA A 385 -4.16 7.25 34.67
CA ALA A 385 -3.07 6.71 33.87
C ALA A 385 -3.36 6.74 32.36
N LEU A 386 -4.61 6.46 31.92
CA LEU A 386 -4.99 6.56 30.51
C LEU A 386 -4.94 8.00 30.02
N GLY A 387 -5.43 8.96 30.82
CA GLY A 387 -5.36 10.38 30.53
C GLY A 387 -3.93 10.91 30.44
N ALA A 388 -3.00 10.41 31.26
CA ALA A 388 -1.58 10.75 31.19
C ALA A 388 -0.92 10.19 29.89
N GLY A 389 -1.20 8.93 29.55
CA GLY A 389 -0.71 8.32 28.31
C GLY A 389 -1.20 9.05 27.06
N MET A 390 -2.49 9.41 27.00
CA MET A 390 -3.04 10.19 25.87
C MET A 390 -2.39 11.58 25.75
N ARG A 391 -2.14 12.26 26.87
CA ARG A 391 -1.43 13.54 26.87
C ARG A 391 0.02 13.39 26.36
N MET A 392 0.72 12.38 26.86
CA MET A 392 2.10 12.10 26.40
C MET A 392 2.13 11.82 24.90
N SER A 393 1.27 10.94 24.38
CA SER A 393 1.15 10.66 22.95
C SER A 393 0.81 11.92 22.15
N GLY A 394 -0.09 12.78 22.66
CA GLY A 394 -0.43 14.04 22.02
C GLY A 394 0.74 15.02 21.95
N TRP A 395 1.54 15.17 23.02
CA TRP A 395 2.74 16.00 23.02
C TRP A 395 3.83 15.45 22.10
N LEU A 396 4.09 14.14 22.15
CA LEU A 396 5.05 13.50 21.23
C LEU A 396 4.63 13.70 19.78
N ASN A 397 3.32 13.65 19.51
CA ASN A 397 2.78 13.88 18.17
C ASN A 397 2.95 15.35 17.74
N ALA A 398 2.69 16.32 18.63
CA ALA A 398 2.93 17.72 18.35
C ALA A 398 4.43 17.98 18.02
N VAL A 399 5.34 17.42 18.81
CA VAL A 399 6.79 17.50 18.56
C VAL A 399 7.14 16.86 17.21
N LEU A 400 6.61 15.69 16.90
CA LEU A 400 6.84 15.03 15.61
C LEU A 400 6.42 15.91 14.43
N LEU A 401 5.23 16.53 14.51
CA LEU A 401 4.73 17.40 13.44
C LEU A 401 5.60 18.66 13.30
N VAL A 402 6.10 19.24 14.40
CA VAL A 402 7.06 20.36 14.34
C VAL A 402 8.36 19.93 13.67
N LEU A 403 8.92 18.78 14.09
CA LEU A 403 10.16 18.26 13.50
C LEU A 403 9.99 17.94 12.01
N ALA A 404 8.85 17.37 11.63
CA ALA A 404 8.52 17.09 10.23
C ALA A 404 8.34 18.39 9.41
N ALA A 405 7.73 19.44 9.98
CA ALA A 405 7.61 20.74 9.35
C ALA A 405 8.99 21.40 9.15
N LEU A 406 9.86 21.35 10.16
CA LEU A 406 11.23 21.84 10.07
C LEU A 406 12.05 21.06 9.03
N ALA A 407 11.94 19.72 9.07
CA ALA A 407 12.59 18.86 8.08
C ALA A 407 12.13 19.19 6.66
N ALA A 408 10.84 19.47 6.43
CA ALA A 408 10.32 19.87 5.12
C ALA A 408 10.95 21.16 4.59
N VAL A 409 11.11 22.17 5.45
CA VAL A 409 11.75 23.46 5.08
C VAL A 409 13.26 23.28 4.83
N LEU A 410 13.92 22.40 5.58
CA LEU A 410 15.36 22.15 5.47
C LEU A 410 15.73 21.12 4.40
N ALA A 411 14.79 20.24 4.01
CA ALA A 411 15.01 19.16 3.06
C ALA A 411 15.72 19.58 1.76
N PRO A 412 15.39 20.75 1.14
CA PRO A 412 16.05 21.18 -0.08
C PRO A 412 17.57 21.35 0.06
N ARG A 413 18.07 21.60 1.29
CA ARG A 413 19.51 21.75 1.56
C ARG A 413 20.24 20.41 1.60
N TRP A 414 19.51 19.30 1.80
CA TRP A 414 20.05 17.95 1.96
C TRP A 414 19.85 17.09 0.72
N ILE A 415 19.06 17.55 -0.25
CA ILE A 415 18.89 16.86 -1.52
C ILE A 415 20.20 16.99 -2.30
N GLY A 416 20.94 15.88 -2.39
CA GLY A 416 22.18 15.81 -3.14
C GLY A 416 21.95 15.85 -4.65
N GLY A 417 23.01 16.18 -5.40
CA GLY A 417 22.99 16.06 -6.86
C GLY A 417 23.01 14.60 -7.28
N ASP A 418 22.05 14.22 -8.13
CA ASP A 418 22.03 12.93 -8.80
C ASP A 418 22.44 13.18 -10.27
N PRO A 419 23.55 12.59 -10.76
CA PRO A 419 24.00 12.80 -12.15
C PRO A 419 22.94 12.44 -13.20
N ALA A 420 22.05 11.51 -12.89
CA ALA A 420 20.93 11.15 -13.77
C ALA A 420 19.80 12.21 -13.77
N TYR A 421 19.72 13.05 -12.72
CA TYR A 421 18.66 14.04 -12.53
C TYR A 421 19.23 15.37 -12.00
N PRO A 422 20.10 16.06 -12.76
CA PRO A 422 20.89 17.20 -12.27
C PRO A 422 20.05 18.40 -11.84
N HIS A 423 18.87 18.58 -12.41
CA HIS A 423 17.98 19.71 -12.11
C HIS A 423 17.01 19.45 -10.97
N PHE A 424 16.88 18.22 -10.49
CA PHE A 424 15.87 17.82 -9.51
C PHE A 424 15.96 18.61 -8.19
N ALA A 425 17.16 18.76 -7.62
CA ALA A 425 17.37 19.49 -6.38
C ALA A 425 16.97 20.98 -6.53
N ALA A 426 17.38 21.62 -7.63
CA ALA A 426 17.03 23.00 -7.93
C ALA A 426 15.51 23.18 -8.14
N ALA A 427 14.86 22.22 -8.81
CA ALA A 427 13.42 22.23 -9.04
C ALA A 427 12.62 22.13 -7.73
N ILE A 428 13.06 21.31 -6.77
CA ILE A 428 12.46 21.24 -5.42
C ILE A 428 12.66 22.55 -4.68
N GLN A 429 13.87 23.15 -4.73
CA GLN A 429 14.17 24.41 -4.05
C GLN A 429 13.32 25.58 -4.59
N ALA A 430 13.13 25.63 -5.91
CA ALA A 430 12.32 26.67 -6.56
C ALA A 430 10.80 26.46 -6.39
N SER A 431 10.37 25.29 -5.94
CA SER A 431 8.96 24.94 -5.79
C SER A 431 8.38 25.40 -4.44
N PRO A 432 7.05 25.55 -4.33
CA PRO A 432 6.40 25.84 -3.05
C PRO A 432 6.30 24.60 -2.13
N LEU A 433 6.77 23.42 -2.55
CA LEU A 433 6.60 22.14 -1.85
C LEU A 433 7.03 22.16 -0.38
N PRO A 434 8.21 22.74 -0.01
CA PRO A 434 8.62 22.79 1.39
C PRO A 434 7.59 23.47 2.29
N TRP A 435 7.01 24.58 1.83
CA TRP A 435 6.01 25.34 2.58
C TRP A 435 4.61 24.70 2.55
N LEU A 436 4.22 24.10 1.42
CA LEU A 436 2.97 23.34 1.31
C LEU A 436 2.94 22.13 2.23
N LEU A 437 4.09 21.55 2.52
CA LEU A 437 4.24 20.44 3.48
C LEU A 437 4.35 20.99 4.91
N ALA A 438 5.18 21.99 5.16
CA ALA A 438 5.47 22.49 6.49
C ALA A 438 4.26 23.19 7.15
N THR A 439 3.52 24.01 6.41
CA THR A 439 2.44 24.83 6.97
C THR A 439 1.30 23.97 7.57
N PRO A 440 0.72 22.98 6.87
CA PRO A 440 -0.31 22.14 7.46
C PRO A 440 0.18 21.35 8.69
N LEU A 441 1.44 20.87 8.65
CA LEU A 441 2.02 20.15 9.79
C LEU A 441 2.22 21.05 11.00
N ALA A 442 2.71 22.29 10.80
CA ALA A 442 2.86 23.28 11.87
C ALA A 442 1.50 23.68 12.47
N LEU A 443 0.46 23.87 11.64
CA LEU A 443 -0.89 24.15 12.09
C LEU A 443 -1.48 22.96 12.86
N GLY A 444 -1.22 21.72 12.42
CA GLY A 444 -1.59 20.51 13.16
C GLY A 444 -0.93 20.45 14.54
N ALA A 445 0.38 20.72 14.61
CA ALA A 445 1.12 20.80 15.87
C ALA A 445 0.56 21.87 16.81
N ALA A 446 0.27 23.06 16.29
CA ALA A 446 -0.34 24.16 17.04
C ALA A 446 -1.74 23.78 17.58
N GLY A 447 -2.54 23.06 16.76
CA GLY A 447 -3.85 22.56 17.16
C GLY A 447 -3.77 21.54 18.31
N LEU A 448 -2.80 20.59 18.23
CA LEU A 448 -2.52 19.66 19.32
C LEU A 448 -2.08 20.37 20.59
N GLY A 449 -1.10 21.29 20.48
CA GLY A 449 -0.61 22.11 21.60
C GLY A 449 -1.74 22.91 22.26
N TRP A 450 -2.63 23.50 21.46
CA TRP A 450 -3.78 24.25 21.97
C TRP A 450 -4.76 23.37 22.74
N LEU A 451 -5.07 22.14 22.25
CA LEU A 451 -5.94 21.19 22.93
C LEU A 451 -5.34 20.72 24.27
N LEU A 452 -4.04 20.48 24.30
CA LEU A 452 -3.32 19.97 25.46
C LEU A 452 -3.06 21.04 26.53
N TRP A 453 -2.77 22.30 26.11
CA TRP A 453 -2.45 23.40 27.03
C TRP A 453 -3.70 24.02 27.63
N ARG A 454 -4.68 24.45 26.78
CA ARG A 454 -5.85 25.22 27.26
C ARG A 454 -6.92 24.37 27.93
N ARG A 455 -6.85 23.04 27.82
CA ARG A 455 -7.85 22.13 28.40
C ARG A 455 -7.21 20.92 29.09
N PRO A 456 -6.26 21.15 30.02
CA PRO A 456 -5.59 20.05 30.70
C PRO A 456 -6.60 19.19 31.46
N GLY A 457 -6.61 17.88 31.15
CA GLY A 457 -7.44 16.91 31.89
C GLY A 457 -8.92 16.84 31.54
N ARG A 458 -9.43 17.63 30.58
CA ARG A 458 -10.80 17.45 30.08
C ARG A 458 -10.87 16.27 29.12
N PRO A 459 -11.69 15.24 29.39
CA PRO A 459 -11.81 14.06 28.52
C PRO A 459 -12.10 14.42 27.06
N ALA A 460 -13.03 15.36 26.83
CA ALA A 460 -13.40 15.82 25.49
C ALA A 460 -12.24 16.44 24.66
N ALA A 461 -11.20 16.96 25.32
CA ALA A 461 -10.03 17.47 24.59
C ALA A 461 -9.09 16.33 24.18
N LEU A 462 -8.96 15.30 25.01
CA LEU A 462 -8.17 14.11 24.67
C LEU A 462 -8.83 13.29 23.56
N ASP A 463 -10.16 13.20 23.57
CA ASP A 463 -10.93 12.53 22.51
C ASP A 463 -10.84 13.26 21.16
N ALA A 464 -10.47 14.54 21.13
CA ALA A 464 -10.33 15.35 19.92
C ALA A 464 -8.90 15.40 19.36
N LEU A 465 -7.90 14.75 19.97
CA LEU A 465 -6.48 14.79 19.50
C LEU A 465 -6.28 14.22 18.11
N TRP A 466 -7.18 13.40 17.61
CA TRP A 466 -7.13 12.89 16.25
C TRP A 466 -7.41 13.97 15.19
N LEU A 467 -8.21 14.99 15.51
CA LEU A 467 -8.70 15.98 14.53
C LEU A 467 -7.59 16.84 13.93
N PRO A 468 -6.65 17.45 14.71
CA PRO A 468 -5.52 18.19 14.13
C PRO A 468 -4.65 17.34 13.20
N ASN A 469 -4.46 16.05 13.52
CA ASN A 469 -3.73 15.12 12.67
C ASN A 469 -4.47 14.86 11.35
N ALA A 470 -5.76 14.53 11.42
CA ALA A 470 -6.57 14.27 10.24
C ALA A 470 -6.62 15.49 9.31
N THR A 471 -6.80 16.70 9.85
CA THR A 471 -6.83 17.93 9.06
C THR A 471 -5.47 18.27 8.45
N ALA A 472 -4.37 18.13 9.21
CA ALA A 472 -3.03 18.38 8.72
C ALA A 472 -2.64 17.42 7.59
N PHE A 473 -2.86 16.11 7.76
CA PHE A 473 -2.52 15.12 6.74
C PHE A 473 -3.42 15.23 5.50
N SER A 474 -4.71 15.50 5.67
CA SER A 474 -5.60 15.78 4.51
C SER A 474 -5.14 17.01 3.74
N ALA A 475 -4.75 18.09 4.42
CA ALA A 475 -4.24 19.29 3.78
C ALA A 475 -2.89 19.04 3.07
N VAL A 476 -1.97 18.27 3.69
CA VAL A 476 -0.72 17.84 3.05
C VAL A 476 -1.03 17.12 1.74
N LEU A 477 -1.90 16.10 1.77
CA LEU A 477 -2.23 15.33 0.57
C LEU A 477 -2.92 16.18 -0.50
N ALA A 478 -3.82 17.09 -0.09
CA ALA A 478 -4.53 17.98 -1.01
C ALA A 478 -3.60 18.98 -1.69
N LEU A 479 -2.63 19.54 -0.96
CA LEU A 479 -1.78 20.62 -1.44
C LEU A 479 -0.47 20.13 -2.08
N VAL A 480 0.15 19.09 -1.50
CA VAL A 480 1.46 18.61 -1.94
C VAL A 480 1.36 17.74 -3.19
N LEU A 481 0.41 16.80 -3.26
CA LEU A 481 0.35 15.86 -4.37
C LEU A 481 0.18 16.52 -5.75
N PRO A 482 -0.68 17.54 -5.94
CA PRO A 482 -0.83 18.19 -7.24
C PRO A 482 0.42 18.90 -7.74
N VAL A 483 1.33 19.29 -6.84
CA VAL A 483 2.60 19.95 -7.18
C VAL A 483 3.73 18.93 -7.31
N LEU A 484 3.81 17.98 -6.37
CA LEU A 484 4.88 16.99 -6.31
C LEU A 484 4.86 16.02 -7.49
N THR A 485 3.67 15.49 -7.85
CA THR A 485 3.58 14.43 -8.87
C THR A 485 3.99 14.93 -10.26
N PRO A 486 3.56 16.12 -10.76
CA PRO A 486 4.05 16.63 -12.03
C PRO A 486 5.52 17.03 -12.01
N LEU A 487 6.02 17.53 -10.86
CA LEU A 487 7.44 17.88 -10.72
C LEU A 487 8.30 16.61 -10.81
N LEU A 488 7.95 15.56 -10.08
CA LEU A 488 8.64 14.27 -10.17
C LEU A 488 8.57 13.67 -11.59
N ASP A 489 7.42 13.81 -12.26
CA ASP A 489 7.28 13.34 -13.64
C ASP A 489 8.24 14.07 -14.58
N ARG A 490 8.22 15.39 -14.53
CA ARG A 490 9.04 16.25 -15.39
C ARG A 490 10.51 15.98 -15.21
N GLU A 491 10.99 15.89 -13.98
CA GLU A 491 12.43 15.80 -13.70
C GLU A 491 12.95 14.35 -13.79
N ARG A 492 12.10 13.32 -13.60
CA ARG A 492 12.58 11.93 -13.49
C ARG A 492 12.02 10.97 -14.53
N GLN A 493 10.72 11.04 -14.85
CA GLN A 493 10.07 10.03 -15.68
C GLN A 493 9.85 10.49 -17.12
N GLN A 494 9.55 11.75 -17.33
CA GLN A 494 9.25 12.30 -18.65
C GLN A 494 10.43 12.18 -19.64
N PRO A 495 11.69 12.47 -19.26
CA PRO A 495 12.84 12.28 -20.16
C PRO A 495 12.95 10.85 -20.69
N ILE A 496 12.86 9.87 -19.79
CA ILE A 496 12.93 8.44 -20.12
C ILE A 496 11.77 8.03 -21.02
N ARG A 497 10.54 8.44 -20.68
CA ARG A 497 9.34 8.15 -21.46
C ARG A 497 9.41 8.72 -22.87
N GLN A 498 9.92 9.93 -23.03
CA GLN A 498 10.09 10.56 -24.35
C GLN A 498 11.13 9.83 -25.20
N LEU A 499 12.28 9.44 -24.62
CA LEU A 499 13.31 8.69 -25.32
C LEU A 499 12.88 7.27 -25.66
N ALA A 500 12.12 6.59 -24.77
CA ALA A 500 11.55 5.27 -25.07
C ALA A 500 10.55 5.31 -26.24
N LYS A 501 9.69 6.35 -26.29
CA LYS A 501 8.78 6.57 -27.43
C LYS A 501 9.56 6.92 -28.71
N LEU A 502 10.63 7.70 -28.60
CA LEU A 502 11.50 8.00 -29.74
C LEU A 502 12.17 6.73 -30.27
N ALA A 503 12.64 5.84 -29.38
CA ALA A 503 13.15 4.54 -29.75
C ALA A 503 12.11 3.70 -30.50
N GLN A 504 10.85 3.69 -30.04
CA GLN A 504 9.75 3.02 -30.73
C GLN A 504 9.56 3.54 -32.17
N GLN A 505 9.67 4.87 -32.37
CA GLN A 505 9.44 5.52 -33.66
C GLN A 505 10.62 5.38 -34.63
N ARG A 506 11.85 5.34 -34.13
CA ARG A 506 13.09 5.40 -34.93
C ARG A 506 13.76 4.04 -35.13
N ALA A 507 13.47 3.05 -34.30
CA ALA A 507 14.05 1.73 -34.41
C ALA A 507 13.49 0.95 -35.61
N SER A 508 14.34 0.26 -36.33
CA SER A 508 13.91 -0.78 -37.27
C SER A 508 13.35 -2.00 -36.51
N SER A 509 12.63 -2.88 -37.20
CA SER A 509 12.05 -4.10 -36.60
C SER A 509 13.10 -5.04 -36.00
N THR A 510 14.29 -5.07 -36.57
CA THR A 510 15.41 -5.95 -36.20
C THR A 510 16.41 -5.30 -35.24
N GLU A 511 16.28 -3.99 -34.96
CA GLU A 511 17.25 -3.24 -34.17
C GLU A 511 16.93 -3.37 -32.68
N PRO A 512 17.79 -4.03 -31.85
CA PRO A 512 17.57 -4.21 -30.44
C PRO A 512 17.62 -2.88 -29.66
N LEU A 513 16.78 -2.74 -28.64
CA LEU A 513 16.85 -1.64 -27.69
C LEU A 513 17.53 -2.13 -26.40
N VAL A 514 18.62 -1.45 -26.05
CA VAL A 514 19.40 -1.72 -24.83
C VAL A 514 19.26 -0.56 -23.86
N VAL A 515 18.96 -0.84 -22.60
CA VAL A 515 19.04 0.11 -21.50
C VAL A 515 20.36 -0.12 -20.77
N VAL A 516 21.19 0.91 -20.76
CA VAL A 516 22.53 0.88 -20.15
C VAL A 516 22.44 1.29 -18.68
N GLY A 517 23.17 0.60 -17.80
CA GLY A 517 23.30 0.93 -16.39
C GLY A 517 22.05 0.62 -15.58
N TYR A 518 21.42 1.61 -14.97
CA TYR A 518 20.23 1.41 -14.13
C TYR A 518 19.07 0.80 -14.92
N ARG A 519 18.54 -0.32 -14.44
CA ARG A 519 17.46 -1.07 -15.13
C ARG A 519 16.14 -0.32 -15.06
N ARG A 520 15.85 0.48 -16.10
CA ARG A 520 14.61 1.26 -16.24
C ARG A 520 13.51 0.41 -16.88
N TYR A 521 12.79 -0.34 -16.07
CA TYR A 521 11.74 -1.28 -16.52
C TYR A 521 10.57 -0.59 -17.22
N SER A 522 10.33 0.69 -16.91
CA SER A 522 9.32 1.51 -17.59
C SER A 522 9.58 1.67 -19.09
N VAL A 523 10.84 1.52 -19.53
CA VAL A 523 11.21 1.58 -20.96
C VAL A 523 10.53 0.46 -21.75
N VAL A 524 10.37 -0.74 -21.20
CA VAL A 524 9.66 -1.85 -21.85
C VAL A 524 8.21 -1.45 -22.16
N PHE A 525 7.51 -0.87 -21.17
CA PHE A 525 6.14 -0.40 -21.33
C PHE A 525 6.02 0.73 -22.36
N TYR A 526 6.87 1.75 -22.27
CA TYR A 526 6.77 2.95 -23.12
C TYR A 526 7.29 2.74 -24.54
N SER A 527 8.24 1.83 -24.74
CA SER A 527 8.74 1.48 -26.09
C SER A 527 7.88 0.43 -26.79
N GLY A 528 7.10 -0.36 -26.01
CA GLY A 528 6.30 -1.47 -26.51
C GLY A 528 7.16 -2.58 -27.16
N ARG A 529 8.44 -2.69 -26.82
CA ARG A 529 9.42 -3.61 -27.39
C ARG A 529 10.17 -4.37 -26.29
N PRO A 530 10.69 -5.58 -26.57
CA PRO A 530 11.67 -6.21 -25.70
C PRO A 530 12.91 -5.33 -25.55
N VAL A 531 13.44 -5.27 -24.32
CA VAL A 531 14.58 -4.44 -23.94
C VAL A 531 15.66 -5.32 -23.33
N LEU A 532 16.90 -5.18 -23.80
CA LEU A 532 18.05 -5.78 -23.15
C LEU A 532 18.58 -4.81 -22.08
N PHE A 533 18.82 -5.31 -20.88
CA PHE A 533 19.42 -4.54 -19.78
C PHE A 533 20.86 -4.98 -19.62
N ALA A 534 21.81 -4.06 -19.78
CA ALA A 534 23.23 -4.36 -19.74
C ALA A 534 24.03 -3.26 -19.02
N SER A 535 25.05 -3.68 -18.29
CA SER A 535 26.02 -2.78 -17.64
C SER A 535 27.37 -2.73 -18.37
N SER A 536 27.58 -3.62 -19.34
CA SER A 536 28.82 -3.68 -20.14
C SER A 536 28.55 -4.06 -21.60
N PRO A 537 29.44 -3.70 -22.53
CA PRO A 537 29.35 -4.13 -23.93
C PRO A 537 29.31 -5.65 -24.10
N GLN A 538 29.99 -6.40 -23.22
CA GLN A 538 30.01 -7.87 -23.22
C GLN A 538 28.62 -8.46 -23.01
N GLU A 539 27.88 -7.94 -22.03
CA GLU A 539 26.50 -8.38 -21.74
C GLU A 539 25.59 -8.15 -22.95
N VAL A 540 25.78 -7.01 -23.65
CA VAL A 540 25.01 -6.74 -24.88
C VAL A 540 25.33 -7.76 -25.95
N LEU A 541 26.63 -7.97 -26.26
CA LEU A 541 27.06 -8.92 -27.29
C LEU A 541 26.64 -10.36 -27.00
N ALA A 542 26.60 -10.75 -25.72
CA ALA A 542 26.11 -12.07 -25.30
C ALA A 542 24.59 -12.22 -25.45
N GLY A 543 23.83 -11.12 -25.28
CA GLY A 543 22.36 -11.11 -25.34
C GLY A 543 21.80 -10.87 -26.75
N LEU A 544 22.62 -10.52 -27.75
CA LEU A 544 22.14 -10.22 -29.08
C LEU A 544 21.89 -11.49 -29.91
N PRO A 545 20.72 -11.62 -30.58
CA PRO A 545 20.40 -12.75 -31.42
C PRO A 545 21.22 -12.76 -32.73
N GLN A 546 21.67 -11.60 -33.20
CA GLN A 546 22.47 -11.39 -34.40
C GLN A 546 23.62 -10.42 -34.11
N ARG A 547 24.81 -10.68 -34.71
CA ARG A 547 26.00 -9.86 -34.51
C ARG A 547 26.23 -8.86 -35.67
N SER A 548 25.22 -8.58 -36.48
CA SER A 548 25.27 -7.62 -37.60
C SER A 548 24.20 -6.55 -37.45
N GLY A 549 24.50 -5.33 -37.98
CA GLY A 549 23.57 -4.19 -37.90
C GLY A 549 23.91 -3.18 -36.81
N SER A 550 22.90 -2.58 -36.23
CA SER A 550 23.03 -1.56 -35.16
C SER A 550 22.17 -1.88 -33.96
N VAL A 551 22.52 -1.29 -32.83
CA VAL A 551 21.75 -1.34 -31.57
C VAL A 551 21.36 0.07 -31.13
N LEU A 552 20.21 0.22 -30.48
CA LEU A 552 19.81 1.44 -29.80
C LEU A 552 20.23 1.34 -28.35
N LEU A 553 20.94 2.36 -27.84
CA LEU A 553 21.39 2.45 -26.46
C LEU A 553 20.67 3.62 -25.79
N LEU A 554 20.00 3.37 -24.67
CA LEU A 554 19.33 4.36 -23.85
C LEU A 554 19.94 4.33 -22.46
N GLY A 555 20.47 5.45 -21.98
CA GLY A 555 21.07 5.58 -20.66
C GLY A 555 21.27 7.04 -20.26
N ALA A 556 21.65 7.27 -19.00
CA ALA A 556 22.13 8.56 -18.57
C ALA A 556 23.55 8.80 -19.10
N ASP A 557 23.94 10.06 -19.30
CA ASP A 557 25.24 10.41 -19.90
C ASP A 557 26.42 9.76 -19.14
N HIS A 558 26.40 9.77 -17.80
CA HIS A 558 27.43 9.12 -17.00
C HIS A 558 27.43 7.58 -17.15
N GLU A 559 26.23 6.95 -17.24
CA GLU A 559 26.11 5.51 -17.44
C GLU A 559 26.64 5.10 -18.83
N LEU A 560 26.40 5.93 -19.86
CA LEU A 560 26.90 5.72 -21.20
C LEU A 560 28.43 5.87 -21.27
N LEU A 561 28.99 6.84 -20.55
CA LEU A 561 30.44 7.02 -20.41
C LEU A 561 31.09 5.83 -19.66
N GLU A 562 30.51 5.38 -18.56
CA GLU A 562 30.97 4.19 -17.83
C GLU A 562 30.88 2.91 -18.68
N PHE A 563 29.90 2.85 -19.57
CA PHE A 563 29.76 1.75 -20.57
C PHE A 563 30.85 1.79 -21.64
N GLY A 564 31.62 2.88 -21.77
CA GLY A 564 32.71 3.04 -22.70
C GLY A 564 32.36 3.82 -23.96
N ILE A 565 31.22 4.50 -24.04
CA ILE A 565 30.81 5.27 -25.20
C ILE A 565 31.28 6.71 -25.05
N GLY A 566 32.26 7.09 -25.90
CA GLY A 566 32.76 8.46 -25.99
C GLY A 566 31.98 9.34 -26.96
N PRO A 567 32.26 10.66 -26.96
CA PRO A 567 31.72 11.58 -27.94
C PRO A 567 32.15 11.17 -29.36
N GLY A 568 31.20 10.94 -30.27
CA GLY A 568 31.45 10.56 -31.65
C GLY A 568 31.42 9.06 -31.95
N ASP A 569 31.38 8.18 -30.95
CA ASP A 569 31.31 6.73 -31.18
C ASP A 569 29.96 6.26 -31.72
N ALA A 570 28.89 7.00 -31.43
CA ALA A 570 27.52 6.65 -31.77
C ALA A 570 26.74 7.83 -32.37
N SER A 571 25.75 7.53 -33.22
CA SER A 571 24.83 8.52 -33.74
C SER A 571 23.78 8.92 -32.69
N LEU A 572 23.71 10.19 -32.34
CA LEU A 572 22.70 10.71 -31.41
C LEU A 572 21.34 10.77 -32.11
N LEU A 573 20.37 10.00 -31.63
CA LEU A 573 18.97 10.05 -32.08
C LEU A 573 18.13 11.06 -31.30
N GLY A 574 18.45 11.28 -30.04
CA GLY A 574 17.80 12.27 -29.20
C GLY A 574 18.41 12.35 -27.81
N ARG A 575 18.30 13.54 -27.21
CA ARG A 575 18.74 13.81 -25.84
C ARG A 575 17.61 14.49 -25.08
N ARG A 576 17.43 14.12 -23.81
CA ARG A 576 16.52 14.75 -22.87
C ARG A 576 17.20 14.83 -21.51
N ASP A 577 17.44 16.04 -21.03
CA ASP A 577 18.27 16.31 -19.84
C ASP A 577 19.60 15.52 -19.88
N ALA A 578 19.90 14.79 -18.83
CA ALA A 578 21.10 13.95 -18.72
C ALA A 578 20.95 12.57 -19.35
N HIS A 579 19.94 12.32 -20.19
CA HIS A 579 19.71 11.02 -20.84
C HIS A 579 19.79 11.14 -22.35
N ALA A 580 20.35 10.13 -23.00
CA ALA A 580 20.48 10.06 -24.44
C ALA A 580 19.98 8.72 -25.01
N LEU A 581 19.45 8.79 -26.24
CA LEU A 581 19.20 7.65 -27.12
C LEU A 581 20.20 7.71 -28.23
N LEU A 582 21.06 6.70 -28.33
CA LEU A 582 22.13 6.58 -29.29
C LEU A 582 21.89 5.39 -30.18
N ARG A 583 22.38 5.47 -31.44
CA ARG A 583 22.48 4.33 -32.36
C ARG A 583 23.95 3.99 -32.56
N LEU A 584 24.32 2.74 -32.25
CA LEU A 584 25.69 2.25 -32.35
C LEU A 584 25.76 1.05 -33.29
N PRO A 585 26.68 1.03 -34.31
CA PRO A 585 26.96 -0.18 -35.05
C PRO A 585 27.49 -1.31 -34.15
N ILE A 586 27.04 -2.54 -34.35
CA ILE A 586 27.49 -3.68 -33.54
C ILE A 586 28.99 -3.94 -33.69
N THR A 587 29.57 -3.64 -34.86
CA THR A 587 31.02 -3.69 -35.09
C THR A 587 31.77 -2.79 -34.12
N ARG A 588 31.30 -1.55 -33.93
CA ARG A 588 31.91 -0.60 -33.01
C ARG A 588 31.74 -1.04 -31.54
N LEU A 589 30.60 -1.62 -31.22
CA LEU A 589 30.38 -2.20 -29.87
C LEU A 589 31.38 -3.34 -29.57
N ALA A 590 31.73 -4.14 -30.60
CA ALA A 590 32.73 -5.20 -30.45
C ALA A 590 34.18 -4.65 -30.32
N GLU A 591 34.46 -3.47 -30.88
CA GLU A 591 35.75 -2.78 -30.70
C GLU A 591 35.91 -2.22 -29.28
N LEU A 592 34.85 -1.65 -28.68
CA LEU A 592 34.83 -1.17 -27.28
C LEU A 592 35.10 -2.30 -26.29
N HIS A 593 34.97 -3.55 -26.72
CA HIS A 593 35.22 -4.73 -25.88
C HIS A 593 36.70 -5.21 -25.95
N ARG A 594 37.51 -4.74 -26.86
CA ARG A 594 38.91 -5.17 -26.94
C ARG A 594 39.69 -4.51 -25.78
N PRO A 595 40.38 -5.30 -24.90
CA PRO A 595 41.17 -4.78 -23.79
C PRO A 595 42.30 -3.86 -24.24
#